data_b5699cd4a31c5489b278cfc0e76a6d69
#
_entry.id   b5699cd4a31c5489b278cfc0e76a6d69
#
_cell.length_a   1.000
_cell.length_b   1.000
_cell.length_c   1.000
_cell.angle_alpha   90.00
_cell.angle_beta   90.00
_cell.angle_gamma   90.00
#
_symmetry.space_group_name_H-M   'P 1'
#
loop_
_entity.id
_entity.type
_entity.pdbx_description
1 polymer ?
#
loop_
_entity_poly.entity_id
_entity_poly.type
_entity_poly.pdbx_seq_one_letter_code
_entity_poly.pdbx_strand_id
1 'polypeptide(L)'
;MSVTFSAAELAYLEREPIGRLCTIGPSGEPQIRPVGVHLGPDGSTIDVVGHVLADTQKWRNVIREPQVAFIVDTVVSVVPPKARGIEIRGIATALPCARTTEGGLSGDNIRIEPRRKIAWGLDGDGKT
;
A
#
# COMPACT_ATOMS: atom_id res chain seq x y z
N MET A 1 -18.32 -3.18 1.13
CA MET A 1 -18.34 -1.71 1.13
C MET A 1 -16.97 -1.18 0.74
N SER A 2 -16.95 -0.26 -0.21
CA SER A 2 -15.70 0.37 -0.59
C SER A 2 -15.31 1.45 0.41
N VAL A 3 -14.01 1.66 0.55
CA VAL A 3 -13.43 2.69 1.41
C VAL A 3 -13.00 3.84 0.50
N THR A 4 -13.29 5.07 0.91
CA THR A 4 -12.83 6.26 0.20
C THR A 4 -11.77 6.97 1.02
N PHE A 5 -10.81 7.58 0.35
CA PHE A 5 -9.77 8.37 1.00
C PHE A 5 -10.17 9.84 1.03
N SER A 6 -9.87 10.50 2.15
CA SER A 6 -10.02 11.96 2.23
C SER A 6 -8.96 12.65 1.38
N ALA A 7 -9.14 13.95 1.12
CA ALA A 7 -8.14 14.73 0.40
C ALA A 7 -6.79 14.73 1.13
N ALA A 8 -6.79 14.80 2.45
CA ALA A 8 -5.56 14.77 3.24
C ALA A 8 -4.87 13.41 3.14
N GLU A 9 -5.64 12.33 3.14
CA GLU A 9 -5.11 10.98 2.98
C GLU A 9 -4.50 10.77 1.60
N LEU A 10 -5.18 11.23 0.55
CA LEU A 10 -4.65 11.14 -0.81
C LEU A 10 -3.35 11.93 -0.96
N ALA A 11 -3.31 13.15 -0.43
CA ALA A 11 -2.10 13.97 -0.48
C ALA A 11 -0.94 13.30 0.26
N TYR A 12 -1.21 12.67 1.39
CA TYR A 12 -0.20 11.95 2.15
C TYR A 12 0.34 10.76 1.37
N LEU A 13 -0.56 9.95 0.80
CA LEU A 13 -0.17 8.77 0.02
C LEU A 13 0.61 9.14 -1.24
N GLU A 14 0.28 10.26 -1.88
CA GLU A 14 1.03 10.75 -3.05
C GLU A 14 2.42 11.24 -2.69
N ARG A 15 2.60 11.78 -1.49
CA ARG A 15 3.86 12.38 -1.06
C ARG A 15 4.85 11.35 -0.52
N GLU A 16 4.37 10.32 0.17
CA GLU A 16 5.24 9.35 0.83
C GLU A 16 5.71 8.29 -0.16
N PRO A 17 7.03 8.11 -0.31
CA PRO A 17 7.53 7.21 -1.34
C PRO A 17 7.48 5.72 -1.00
N ILE A 18 7.45 5.37 0.30
CA ILE A 18 7.59 3.98 0.76
C ILE A 18 6.46 3.63 1.71
N GLY A 19 5.85 2.49 1.47
CA GLY A 19 4.96 1.83 2.41
C GLY A 19 5.47 0.43 2.71
N ARG A 20 4.70 -0.32 3.49
CA ARG A 20 5.02 -1.71 3.81
C ARG A 20 3.79 -2.54 3.51
N LEU A 21 4.01 -3.57 2.69
CA LEU A 21 2.94 -4.49 2.30
C LEU A 21 3.10 -5.80 3.05
N CYS A 22 2.04 -6.21 3.74
CA CYS A 22 1.95 -7.50 4.40
C CYS A 22 1.09 -8.42 3.56
N THR A 23 1.63 -9.60 3.24
CA THR A 23 0.92 -10.67 2.53
C THR A 23 1.01 -11.95 3.36
N ILE A 24 0.20 -12.93 3.01
CA ILE A 24 0.16 -14.20 3.74
C ILE A 24 0.98 -15.25 2.97
N GLY A 25 1.99 -15.78 3.64
CA GLY A 25 2.89 -16.77 3.07
C GLY A 25 2.27 -18.16 2.95
N PRO A 26 3.01 -19.12 2.33
CA PRO A 26 2.48 -20.45 2.00
C PRO A 26 2.01 -21.25 3.22
N SER A 27 2.56 -21.00 4.38
CA SER A 27 2.17 -21.71 5.61
C SER A 27 1.25 -20.88 6.50
N GLY A 28 0.66 -19.82 5.96
CA GLY A 28 -0.22 -18.93 6.71
C GLY A 28 0.51 -17.86 7.50
N GLU A 29 1.83 -17.78 7.39
CA GLU A 29 2.63 -16.79 8.11
C GLU A 29 2.53 -15.42 7.44
N PRO A 30 2.41 -14.33 8.20
CA PRO A 30 2.48 -12.99 7.61
C PRO A 30 3.91 -12.68 7.17
N GLN A 31 4.01 -12.09 5.98
CA GLN A 31 5.28 -11.64 5.42
C GLN A 31 5.16 -10.16 5.07
N ILE A 32 6.22 -9.39 5.28
CA ILE A 32 6.17 -7.94 5.08
C ILE A 32 7.39 -7.48 4.27
N ARG A 33 7.14 -6.54 3.35
CA ARG A 33 8.19 -5.94 2.52
C ARG A 33 7.93 -4.45 2.30
N PRO A 34 8.99 -3.65 2.24
CA PRO A 34 8.84 -2.27 1.79
C PRO A 34 8.50 -2.25 0.29
N VAL A 35 7.61 -1.36 -0.08
CA VAL A 35 7.17 -1.19 -1.47
C VAL A 35 6.98 0.29 -1.76
N GLY A 36 7.05 0.67 -3.03
CA GLY A 36 6.70 2.02 -3.44
C GLY A 36 5.20 2.25 -3.27
N VAL A 37 4.83 3.49 -2.95
CA VAL A 37 3.42 3.88 -2.79
C VAL A 37 2.94 4.50 -4.09
N HIS A 38 1.90 3.93 -4.67
CA HIS A 38 1.26 4.46 -5.87
C HIS A 38 -0.25 4.37 -5.71
N LEU A 39 -0.94 5.42 -6.13
CA LEU A 39 -2.39 5.39 -6.17
C LEU A 39 -2.85 4.80 -7.49
N GLY A 40 -3.97 4.09 -7.46
CA GLY A 40 -4.63 3.65 -8.67
C GLY A 40 -5.22 4.85 -9.43
N PRO A 41 -5.72 4.61 -10.65
CA PRO A 41 -6.07 5.71 -11.57
C PRO A 41 -7.11 6.69 -11.04
N ASP A 42 -8.07 6.22 -10.23
CA ASP A 42 -9.14 7.06 -9.70
C ASP A 42 -8.92 7.45 -8.22
N GLY A 43 -7.77 7.10 -7.64
CA GLY A 43 -7.47 7.41 -6.25
C GLY A 43 -8.19 6.53 -5.23
N SER A 44 -8.83 5.45 -5.66
CA SER A 44 -9.57 4.57 -4.75
C SER A 44 -8.82 3.29 -4.38
N THR A 45 -7.71 3.01 -5.06
CA THR A 45 -6.91 1.80 -4.85
C THR A 45 -5.45 2.15 -4.63
N ILE A 46 -4.69 1.20 -4.10
CA ILE A 46 -3.24 1.30 -3.96
C ILE A 46 -2.62 0.30 -4.93
N ASP A 47 -1.65 0.77 -5.70
CA ASP A 47 -0.92 -0.05 -6.66
C ASP A 47 0.50 -0.29 -6.17
N VAL A 48 0.95 -1.54 -6.26
CA VAL A 48 2.32 -1.95 -5.96
C VAL A 48 2.97 -2.43 -7.26
N VAL A 49 4.10 -1.83 -7.61
CA VAL A 49 4.85 -2.17 -8.82
C VAL A 49 6.26 -2.60 -8.46
N GLY A 50 7.02 -3.13 -9.42
CA GLY A 50 8.39 -3.55 -9.16
C GLY A 50 9.10 -3.93 -10.44
N HIS A 51 10.41 -4.16 -10.34
CA HIS A 51 11.24 -4.49 -11.51
C HIS A 51 11.01 -5.92 -12.00
N VAL A 52 10.77 -6.87 -11.07
CA VAL A 52 10.50 -8.27 -11.36
C VAL A 52 9.34 -8.76 -10.51
N LEU A 53 8.27 -7.97 -10.47
CA LEU A 53 7.18 -8.18 -9.53
C LEU A 53 6.59 -9.59 -9.59
N ALA A 54 6.39 -10.13 -10.79
CA ALA A 54 5.79 -11.46 -10.96
C ALA A 54 6.70 -12.59 -10.46
N ASP A 55 7.97 -12.31 -10.20
CA ASP A 55 8.92 -13.29 -9.67
C ASP A 55 9.06 -13.21 -8.14
N THR A 56 8.31 -12.34 -7.50
CA THR A 56 8.43 -12.14 -6.05
C THR A 56 7.49 -13.04 -5.27
N GLN A 57 7.86 -13.28 -3.99
CA GLN A 57 7.01 -14.06 -3.10
C GLN A 57 5.69 -13.36 -2.83
N LYS A 58 5.69 -12.01 -2.71
CA LYS A 58 4.43 -11.27 -2.48
C LYS A 58 3.43 -11.45 -3.62
N TRP A 59 3.92 -11.55 -4.86
CA TRP A 59 3.07 -11.84 -6.02
C TRP A 59 2.40 -13.21 -5.89
N ARG A 60 3.19 -14.23 -5.59
CA ARG A 60 2.67 -15.59 -5.39
C ARG A 60 1.72 -15.67 -4.20
N ASN A 61 2.05 -14.95 -3.12
CA ASN A 61 1.20 -14.91 -1.94
C ASN A 61 -0.19 -14.33 -2.26
N VAL A 62 -0.23 -13.22 -2.99
CA VAL A 62 -1.47 -12.55 -3.37
C VAL A 62 -2.35 -13.44 -4.24
N ILE A 63 -1.76 -14.17 -5.17
CA ILE A 63 -2.50 -15.10 -6.03
C ILE A 63 -3.18 -16.19 -5.19
N ARG A 64 -2.47 -16.72 -4.19
CA ARG A 64 -2.98 -17.80 -3.36
C ARG A 64 -3.93 -17.30 -2.28
N GLU A 65 -3.58 -16.20 -1.62
CA GLU A 65 -4.37 -15.60 -0.54
C GLU A 65 -4.39 -14.08 -0.74
N PRO A 66 -5.52 -13.53 -1.20
CA PRO A 66 -5.58 -12.11 -1.57
C PRO A 66 -5.70 -11.12 -0.42
N GLN A 67 -5.89 -11.58 0.81
CA GLN A 67 -5.95 -10.66 1.95
C GLN A 67 -4.59 -10.03 2.21
N VAL A 68 -4.57 -8.70 2.33
CA VAL A 68 -3.34 -7.94 2.56
C VAL A 68 -3.57 -6.84 3.58
N ALA A 69 -2.47 -6.38 4.16
CA ALA A 69 -2.43 -5.14 4.94
C ALA A 69 -1.30 -4.27 4.40
N PHE A 70 -1.51 -2.98 4.42
CA PHE A 70 -0.56 -2.00 3.90
C PHE A 70 -0.50 -0.83 4.85
N ILE A 71 0.69 -0.31 5.11
CA ILE A 71 0.86 0.83 6.00
C ILE A 71 1.85 1.82 5.41
N VAL A 72 1.51 3.10 5.54
CA VAL A 72 2.43 4.22 5.34
C VAL A 72 2.44 5.02 6.63
N ASP A 73 3.61 5.28 7.17
CA ASP A 73 3.71 6.03 8.42
C ASP A 73 4.96 6.90 8.43
N THR A 74 4.91 7.99 9.18
CA THR A 74 5.98 8.98 9.24
C THR A 74 6.12 9.49 10.66
N VAL A 75 7.35 9.55 11.15
CA VAL A 75 7.64 10.23 12.42
C VAL A 75 7.68 11.72 12.15
N VAL A 76 6.79 12.47 12.80
CA VAL A 76 6.74 13.94 12.71
C VAL A 76 7.70 14.57 13.70
N SER A 77 7.78 14.00 14.90
CA SER A 77 8.61 14.51 16.00
C SER A 77 8.95 13.36 16.93
N VAL A 78 10.17 13.36 17.47
CA VAL A 78 10.60 12.36 18.46
C VAL A 78 10.31 12.86 19.88
N VAL A 79 10.49 14.16 20.11
CA VAL A 79 10.28 14.78 21.43
C VAL A 79 9.50 16.08 21.23
N PRO A 80 8.21 16.11 21.55
CA PRO A 80 7.36 15.00 21.98
C PRO A 80 7.11 14.01 20.84
N PRO A 81 6.80 12.75 21.14
CA PRO A 81 6.56 11.77 20.07
C PRO A 81 5.27 12.09 19.31
N LYS A 82 5.39 12.24 18.01
CA LYS A 82 4.27 12.47 17.11
C LYS A 82 4.50 11.66 15.84
N ALA A 83 3.46 11.02 15.39
CA ALA A 83 3.50 10.27 14.14
C ALA A 83 2.23 10.53 13.35
N ARG A 84 2.30 10.28 12.06
CA ARG A 84 1.13 10.26 11.19
C ARG A 84 1.20 9.00 10.34
N GLY A 85 0.09 8.57 9.85
CA GLY A 85 0.09 7.39 9.00
C GLY A 85 -1.30 6.94 8.62
N ILE A 86 -1.32 5.88 7.83
CA ILE A 86 -2.54 5.23 7.42
C ILE A 86 -2.28 3.73 7.25
N GLU A 87 -3.11 2.92 7.88
CA GLU A 87 -3.14 1.48 7.66
C GLU A 87 -4.33 1.15 6.77
N ILE A 88 -4.10 0.30 5.78
CA ILE A 88 -5.13 -0.13 4.84
C ILE A 88 -5.16 -1.65 4.87
N ARG A 89 -6.35 -2.20 5.12
CA ARG A 89 -6.61 -3.63 5.00
C ARG A 89 -7.50 -3.84 3.80
N GLY A 90 -7.17 -4.82 2.97
CA GLY A 90 -7.91 -4.99 1.74
C GLY A 90 -7.67 -6.30 1.04
N ILE A 91 -8.16 -6.33 -0.19
CA ILE A 91 -8.04 -7.47 -1.09
C ILE A 91 -7.15 -7.04 -2.25
N ALA A 92 -6.14 -7.86 -2.53
CA ALA A 92 -5.18 -7.56 -3.59
C ALA A 92 -5.40 -8.49 -4.79
N THR A 93 -5.18 -7.94 -5.97
CA THR A 93 -5.25 -8.68 -7.23
C THR A 93 -3.93 -8.50 -7.98
N ALA A 94 -3.35 -9.60 -8.42
CA ALA A 94 -2.17 -9.58 -9.29
C ALA A 94 -2.62 -9.35 -10.73
N LEU A 95 -2.14 -8.25 -11.33
CA LEU A 95 -2.51 -7.83 -12.68
C LEU A 95 -1.27 -7.86 -13.57
N PRO A 96 -1.05 -8.91 -14.35
CA PRO A 96 0.13 -8.97 -15.22
C PRO A 96 -0.01 -7.98 -16.38
N CYS A 97 1.11 -7.34 -16.75
CA CYS A 97 1.20 -6.40 -17.87
C CYS A 97 0.16 -5.28 -17.82
N ALA A 98 -0.15 -4.79 -16.65
CA ALA A 98 -1.21 -3.79 -16.45
C ALA A 98 -0.72 -2.34 -16.59
N ARG A 99 0.59 -2.13 -16.68
CA ARG A 99 1.19 -0.78 -16.72
C ARG A 99 2.25 -0.71 -17.80
N THR A 100 2.64 0.52 -18.16
CA THR A 100 3.77 0.73 -19.05
C THR A 100 5.08 0.37 -18.35
N THR A 101 6.04 -0.14 -19.11
CA THR A 101 7.33 -0.61 -18.58
C THR A 101 8.37 0.52 -18.57
N GLU A 102 8.13 1.55 -17.78
CA GLU A 102 9.06 2.68 -17.65
C GLU A 102 9.93 2.51 -16.41
N GLY A 103 11.14 3.08 -16.45
CA GLY A 103 12.04 3.12 -15.30
C GLY A 103 12.48 1.75 -14.80
N GLY A 104 12.53 0.73 -15.68
CA GLY A 104 12.91 -0.61 -15.30
C GLY A 104 11.80 -1.44 -14.64
N LEU A 105 10.57 -0.93 -14.59
CA LEU A 105 9.44 -1.65 -14.03
C LEU A 105 8.98 -2.75 -15.00
N SER A 106 8.49 -3.85 -14.44
CA SER A 106 8.08 -5.01 -15.24
C SER A 106 6.74 -4.83 -15.96
N GLY A 107 5.96 -3.82 -15.56
CA GLY A 107 4.61 -3.62 -16.08
C GLY A 107 3.53 -4.37 -15.31
N ASP A 108 3.91 -5.29 -14.44
CA ASP A 108 2.97 -5.99 -13.58
C ASP A 108 2.56 -5.09 -12.41
N ASN A 109 1.39 -5.36 -11.85
CA ASN A 109 0.81 -4.54 -10.79
C ASN A 109 0.09 -5.43 -9.79
N ILE A 110 0.29 -5.16 -8.50
CA ILE A 110 -0.59 -5.68 -7.47
C ILE A 110 -1.49 -4.53 -7.05
N ARG A 111 -2.80 -4.68 -7.27
CA ARG A 111 -3.77 -3.66 -6.94
C ARG A 111 -4.50 -4.03 -5.68
N ILE A 112 -4.44 -3.15 -4.69
CA ILE A 112 -5.10 -3.33 -3.40
C ILE A 112 -6.40 -2.54 -3.41
N GLU A 113 -7.52 -3.24 -3.21
CA GLU A 113 -8.83 -2.62 -3.02
C GLU A 113 -9.06 -2.49 -1.51
N PRO A 114 -9.08 -1.25 -0.98
CA PRO A 114 -9.23 -1.06 0.47
C PRO A 114 -10.61 -1.50 0.94
N ARG A 115 -10.64 -2.22 2.06
CA ARG A 115 -11.86 -2.63 2.75
C ARG A 115 -11.99 -1.94 4.09
N ARG A 116 -10.87 -1.54 4.69
CA ARG A 116 -10.83 -0.79 5.92
C ARG A 116 -9.61 0.10 5.93
N LYS A 117 -9.75 1.31 6.47
CA LYS A 117 -8.62 2.21 6.69
C LYS A 117 -8.63 2.69 8.14
N ILE A 118 -7.44 2.91 8.68
CA ILE A 118 -7.23 3.51 9.99
C ILE A 118 -6.15 4.57 9.81
N ALA A 119 -6.51 5.84 10.01
CA ALA A 119 -5.58 6.96 9.78
C ALA A 119 -5.39 7.74 11.07
N TRP A 120 -4.22 8.34 11.22
CA TRP A 120 -3.89 9.17 12.38
C TRP A 120 -2.97 10.30 11.95
N GLY A 121 -3.20 11.48 12.55
CA GLY A 121 -2.33 12.64 12.34
C GLY A 121 -2.36 13.27 10.96
N LEU A 122 -3.37 12.99 10.14
CA LEU A 122 -3.42 13.44 8.75
C LEU A 122 -4.33 14.64 8.49
N ASP A 123 -5.22 14.97 9.42
CA ASP A 123 -6.23 16.00 9.16
C ASP A 123 -5.76 17.41 9.53
N GLY A 124 -4.47 17.57 9.79
CA GLY A 124 -3.89 18.88 10.05
C GLY A 124 -4.22 19.47 11.43
N ASP A 125 -4.92 18.73 12.27
CA ASP A 125 -5.29 19.19 13.61
C ASP A 125 -4.28 18.80 14.68
N GLY A 126 -3.18 18.15 14.30
CA GLY A 126 -2.15 17.72 15.22
C GLY A 126 -2.47 16.49 16.05
N LYS A 127 -3.57 15.84 15.81
CA LYS A 127 -3.89 14.58 16.49
C LYS A 127 -3.13 13.41 15.87
N THR A 128 -2.67 12.54 16.70
CA THR A 128 -1.98 11.33 16.30
C THR A 128 -2.69 10.11 16.83
#